data_5b2623f58a4ea929cbdbecc13312ad57
#
_entry.id   5b2623f58a4ea929cbdbecc13312ad57
#
_cell.length_a   1.000
_cell.length_b   1.000
_cell.length_c   1.000
_cell.angle_alpha   90.00
_cell.angle_beta   90.00
_cell.angle_gamma   90.00
#
_symmetry.space_group_name_H-M   'P 1'
#
loop_
_entity.id
_entity.type
_entity.pdbx_description
1 polymer ?
#
loop_
_entity_poly.entity_id
_entity_poly.type
_entity_poly.pdbx_seq_one_letter_code
_entity_poly.pdbx_strand_id
1 'polypeptide(L)'
;MFEAKIKSLTIIVAATLLSISAFAQVGGTVVDQADGSPVAGAAVTIKGNQAVWDVTDSLGRFKLKATGGTLQITCLGYKTLTTAVRKDGRYSLAQDSFAINEVVVTATESHGLTSSSRIGQDAIAHIQPSSFADLLELLPGGRSVDPSFSTPKTIDLRAVSVSGDNYNTSSLGTRFLIDGVPVNNDANLQTTPAYSNYGSSFVNAGVDMRTITTEDVESVEIIRGIPSVEYGDLTSGLVNIKRRKGGNDTRARFKADMKSKLFYLGKDLEWGKTDKLTMNFSGNFLDSRADPRNTRQNYKRLTGSYRIGKTWTGELVRTLSGSLDYTGSFDNQKSDKNLDFGDCGPIETYKSNYSRFALGGEYTVRSKSLKSFFQSLDITGSLTYEKDLIDRWKFVEYSSPMPLSTSLEEGEFDVTIVPYKYEATLKVDGKPFYAYLNGTAKFRKDLGNISNTFKAGAQWNVNKNFGKGTIFDPERPFSVDMNVRPRDYSSIPATHQMSAFIEDNSVWTFGNGFKAEWLAGVRVAAMAGAGKEYSVNMKPYFDPRLNLRLEKSLGKDVKVGLSGGAGWHTKFPTMDQLYPDPIYYDVTQMNYWPVEENLRRINVYVLKINPTNFNLKAARNFK
;
A
#
# COMPACT_ATOMS: atom_id res chain seq x y z
N MET A 1 9.64 -60.71 -34.77
CA MET A 1 10.31 -60.85 -33.44
C MET A 1 10.51 -59.48 -32.70
N PHE A 2 10.61 -58.38 -33.42
CA PHE A 2 10.79 -57.07 -32.84
C PHE A 2 9.49 -56.45 -32.27
N GLU A 3 8.35 -56.63 -32.93
CA GLU A 3 7.04 -56.11 -32.47
C GLU A 3 6.51 -56.79 -31.19
N ALA A 4 6.82 -58.08 -30.98
CA ALA A 4 6.42 -58.78 -29.75
C ALA A 4 7.19 -58.30 -28.53
N LYS A 5 8.44 -57.80 -28.66
CA LYS A 5 9.24 -57.25 -27.58
C LYS A 5 8.79 -55.84 -27.20
N ILE A 6 8.30 -55.04 -28.15
CA ILE A 6 7.77 -53.69 -27.88
C ILE A 6 6.43 -53.78 -27.13
N LYS A 7 5.53 -54.70 -27.54
CA LYS A 7 4.26 -54.90 -26.83
C LYS A 7 4.47 -55.45 -25.40
N SER A 8 5.47 -56.31 -25.20
CA SER A 8 5.83 -56.81 -23.87
C SER A 8 6.43 -55.72 -22.98
N LEU A 9 7.24 -54.80 -23.53
CA LEU A 9 7.81 -53.68 -22.80
C LEU A 9 6.76 -52.65 -22.43
N THR A 10 5.78 -52.38 -23.30
CA THR A 10 4.67 -51.45 -23.03
C THR A 10 3.73 -52.01 -21.96
N ILE A 11 3.49 -53.30 -21.90
CA ILE A 11 2.68 -53.95 -20.86
C ILE A 11 3.42 -53.95 -19.51
N ILE A 12 4.74 -54.14 -19.50
CA ILE A 12 5.54 -54.05 -18.25
C ILE A 12 5.61 -52.63 -17.73
N VAL A 13 5.75 -51.63 -18.58
CA VAL A 13 5.70 -50.21 -18.19
C VAL A 13 4.29 -49.81 -17.73
N ALA A 14 3.24 -50.30 -18.36
CA ALA A 14 1.87 -50.09 -17.91
C ALA A 14 1.56 -50.82 -16.58
N ALA A 15 2.09 -52.01 -16.35
CA ALA A 15 1.92 -52.76 -15.10
C ALA A 15 2.73 -52.17 -13.94
N THR A 16 3.91 -51.60 -14.21
CA THR A 16 4.68 -50.85 -13.18
C THR A 16 4.09 -49.48 -12.83
N LEU A 17 3.32 -48.89 -13.74
CA LEU A 17 2.57 -47.64 -13.47
C LEU A 17 1.27 -47.88 -12.70
N LEU A 18 0.76 -49.14 -12.66
CA LEU A 18 -0.49 -49.51 -11.97
C LEU A 18 -0.28 -50.02 -10.54
N SER A 19 0.95 -50.23 -10.07
CA SER A 19 1.24 -50.57 -8.67
C SER A 19 1.40 -49.35 -7.78
N ILE A 20 0.52 -48.32 -7.93
CA ILE A 20 0.39 -47.27 -6.95
C ILE A 20 -0.40 -47.87 -5.80
N SER A 21 0.30 -48.31 -4.78
CA SER A 21 -0.28 -48.69 -3.50
C SER A 21 -1.10 -47.49 -3.00
N ALA A 22 -2.42 -47.65 -2.96
CA ALA A 22 -3.31 -46.67 -2.33
C ALA A 22 -3.01 -46.68 -0.81
N PHE A 23 -1.98 -45.96 -0.39
CA PHE A 23 -1.80 -45.67 1.01
C PHE A 23 -2.96 -44.74 1.43
N ALA A 24 -3.76 -45.19 2.40
CA ALA A 24 -4.75 -44.36 3.01
C ALA A 24 -4.08 -43.09 3.55
N GLN A 25 -4.50 -41.95 3.03
CA GLN A 25 -3.93 -40.65 3.38
C GLN A 25 -4.99 -39.82 4.11
N VAL A 26 -4.59 -39.21 5.22
CA VAL A 26 -5.37 -38.16 5.90
C VAL A 26 -4.92 -36.83 5.35
N GLY A 27 -5.83 -36.08 4.75
CA GLY A 27 -5.55 -34.74 4.24
C GLY A 27 -6.59 -33.74 4.69
N GLY A 28 -6.22 -32.48 4.68
CA GLY A 28 -7.12 -31.39 5.03
C GLY A 28 -6.53 -30.02 4.80
N THR A 29 -7.28 -29.01 5.21
CA THR A 29 -6.82 -27.63 5.19
C THR A 29 -6.98 -27.00 6.56
N VAL A 30 -5.96 -26.29 6.95
CA VAL A 30 -5.91 -25.49 8.17
C VAL A 30 -6.23 -24.05 7.82
N VAL A 31 -7.17 -23.45 8.56
CA VAL A 31 -7.63 -22.09 8.35
C VAL A 31 -7.67 -21.32 9.65
N ASP A 32 -7.54 -20.03 9.57
CA ASP A 32 -7.77 -19.13 10.70
C ASP A 32 -9.25 -19.17 11.10
N GLN A 33 -9.52 -19.25 12.40
CA GLN A 33 -10.89 -19.30 12.92
C GLN A 33 -11.61 -17.96 12.76
N ALA A 34 -10.89 -16.84 12.80
CA ALA A 34 -11.49 -15.52 12.79
C ALA A 34 -11.97 -15.11 11.39
N ASP A 35 -11.13 -15.30 10.36
CA ASP A 35 -11.41 -14.84 9.01
C ASP A 35 -11.49 -15.96 7.96
N GLY A 36 -11.20 -17.21 8.37
CA GLY A 36 -11.20 -18.38 7.49
C GLY A 36 -10.11 -18.36 6.43
N SER A 37 -9.10 -17.49 6.54
CA SER A 37 -7.94 -17.47 5.65
C SER A 37 -7.10 -18.75 5.85
N PRO A 38 -6.42 -19.26 4.79
CA PRO A 38 -5.57 -20.43 4.92
C PRO A 38 -4.36 -20.10 5.83
N VAL A 39 -4.05 -21.03 6.75
CA VAL A 39 -2.86 -20.93 7.60
C VAL A 39 -1.74 -21.76 6.98
N ALA A 40 -0.77 -21.07 6.38
CA ALA A 40 0.44 -21.68 5.85
C ALA A 40 1.47 -21.94 6.95
N GLY A 41 2.28 -22.99 6.81
CA GLY A 41 3.35 -23.28 7.76
C GLY A 41 2.90 -23.95 9.07
N ALA A 42 1.63 -24.33 9.19
CA ALA A 42 1.16 -25.10 10.36
C ALA A 42 1.70 -26.54 10.31
N ALA A 43 2.34 -26.98 11.39
CA ALA A 43 2.78 -28.36 11.55
C ALA A 43 1.59 -29.24 11.98
N VAL A 44 1.33 -30.29 11.22
CA VAL A 44 0.26 -31.26 11.47
C VAL A 44 0.89 -32.62 11.78
N THR A 45 0.62 -33.15 12.96
CA THR A 45 1.15 -34.43 13.43
C THR A 45 0.01 -35.32 13.91
N ILE A 46 0.29 -36.62 14.08
CA ILE A 46 -0.62 -37.54 14.77
C ILE A 46 -0.19 -37.61 16.24
N LYS A 47 -1.13 -37.35 17.16
CA LYS A 47 -0.88 -37.44 18.59
C LYS A 47 -0.41 -38.83 18.96
N GLY A 48 0.78 -38.93 19.57
CA GLY A 48 1.42 -40.19 19.93
C GLY A 48 2.30 -40.83 18.85
N ASN A 49 2.33 -40.29 17.62
CA ASN A 49 3.24 -40.71 16.56
C ASN A 49 3.81 -39.49 15.83
N GLN A 50 4.85 -38.91 16.38
CA GLN A 50 5.54 -37.74 15.80
C GLN A 50 6.32 -38.05 14.50
N ALA A 51 6.48 -39.32 14.13
CA ALA A 51 7.15 -39.70 12.88
C ALA A 51 6.28 -39.42 11.64
N VAL A 52 4.96 -39.24 11.82
CA VAL A 52 4.01 -38.92 10.75
C VAL A 52 3.59 -37.46 10.90
N TRP A 53 4.18 -36.61 10.09
CA TRP A 53 3.93 -35.18 10.08
C TRP A 53 3.94 -34.58 8.70
N ASP A 54 3.32 -33.42 8.56
CA ASP A 54 3.37 -32.57 7.37
C ASP A 54 3.23 -31.10 7.78
N VAL A 55 3.55 -30.19 6.87
CA VAL A 55 3.41 -28.74 7.08
C VAL A 55 2.45 -28.20 6.01
N THR A 56 1.54 -27.35 6.43
CA THR A 56 0.57 -26.76 5.52
C THR A 56 1.24 -25.87 4.45
N ASP A 57 0.77 -25.98 3.21
CA ASP A 57 1.19 -25.14 2.09
C ASP A 57 0.59 -23.71 2.16
N SER A 58 0.87 -22.87 1.15
CA SER A 58 0.34 -21.50 1.03
C SER A 58 -1.19 -21.42 1.01
N LEU A 59 -1.87 -22.53 0.71
CA LEU A 59 -3.33 -22.68 0.75
C LEU A 59 -3.81 -23.38 2.03
N GLY A 60 -2.94 -23.54 3.01
CA GLY A 60 -3.23 -24.18 4.29
C GLY A 60 -3.42 -25.70 4.22
N ARG A 61 -3.03 -26.40 3.13
CA ARG A 61 -3.29 -27.82 2.91
C ARG A 61 -2.16 -28.69 3.40
N PHE A 62 -2.52 -29.87 3.92
CA PHE A 62 -1.58 -30.91 4.34
C PHE A 62 -2.03 -32.30 3.89
N LYS A 63 -1.10 -33.26 3.85
CA LYS A 63 -1.35 -34.67 3.58
C LYS A 63 -0.45 -35.56 4.45
N LEU A 64 -1.06 -36.37 5.31
CA LEU A 64 -0.36 -37.34 6.16
C LEU A 64 -0.52 -38.74 5.63
N LYS A 65 0.54 -39.55 5.69
CA LYS A 65 0.50 -41.00 5.41
C LYS A 65 -0.01 -41.73 6.65
N ALA A 66 -1.34 -41.71 6.84
CA ALA A 66 -2.00 -42.35 7.99
C ALA A 66 -3.41 -42.78 7.61
N THR A 67 -3.92 -43.80 8.26
CA THR A 67 -5.28 -44.34 8.07
C THR A 67 -6.33 -43.63 8.95
N GLY A 68 -5.91 -42.83 9.93
CA GLY A 68 -6.76 -42.12 10.89
C GLY A 68 -5.97 -41.75 12.13
N GLY A 69 -6.66 -41.27 13.15
CA GLY A 69 -6.07 -40.90 14.43
C GLY A 69 -6.49 -39.51 14.91
N THR A 70 -5.91 -39.08 15.99
CA THR A 70 -6.08 -37.71 16.53
C THR A 70 -4.97 -36.82 15.97
N LEU A 71 -5.35 -35.78 15.25
CA LEU A 71 -4.42 -34.79 14.74
C LEU A 71 -4.05 -33.80 15.83
N GLN A 72 -2.80 -33.40 15.85
CA GLN A 72 -2.30 -32.26 16.58
C GLN A 72 -1.76 -31.24 15.58
N ILE A 73 -2.35 -30.06 15.55
CA ILE A 73 -2.00 -29.01 14.59
C ILE A 73 -1.43 -27.85 15.40
N THR A 74 -0.21 -27.45 15.08
CA THR A 74 0.49 -26.36 15.74
C THR A 74 0.95 -25.34 14.70
N CYS A 75 0.75 -24.06 14.99
CA CYS A 75 1.26 -22.98 14.18
C CYS A 75 1.63 -21.82 15.11
N LEU A 76 2.70 -21.12 14.77
CA LEU A 76 3.12 -19.95 15.52
C LEU A 76 2.02 -18.87 15.49
N GLY A 77 1.64 -18.36 16.66
CA GLY A 77 0.54 -17.39 16.80
C GLY A 77 -0.85 -18.02 16.87
N TYR A 78 -0.96 -19.36 16.97
CA TYR A 78 -2.23 -20.06 17.09
C TYR A 78 -2.23 -21.06 18.25
N LYS A 79 -3.40 -21.25 18.86
CA LYS A 79 -3.60 -22.31 19.87
C LYS A 79 -3.47 -23.67 19.22
N THR A 80 -2.71 -24.55 19.85
CA THR A 80 -2.59 -25.94 19.42
C THR A 80 -3.97 -26.60 19.33
N LEU A 81 -4.35 -27.06 18.16
CA LEU A 81 -5.59 -27.80 17.94
C LEU A 81 -5.33 -29.29 18.02
N THR A 82 -5.99 -29.97 18.93
CA THR A 82 -6.03 -31.46 19.00
C THR A 82 -7.43 -31.91 18.64
N THR A 83 -7.60 -32.65 17.54
CA THR A 83 -8.91 -33.06 17.03
C THR A 83 -8.83 -34.38 16.27
N ALA A 84 -9.93 -35.13 16.23
CA ALA A 84 -10.02 -36.30 15.35
C ALA A 84 -10.05 -35.88 13.87
N VAL A 85 -9.68 -36.79 12.99
CA VAL A 85 -9.80 -36.59 11.54
C VAL A 85 -11.26 -36.29 11.16
N ARG A 86 -11.49 -35.17 10.50
CA ARG A 86 -12.83 -34.72 10.06
C ARG A 86 -13.10 -35.12 8.62
N LYS A 87 -14.36 -35.43 8.32
CA LYS A 87 -14.82 -35.76 6.97
C LYS A 87 -14.75 -34.58 5.99
N ASP A 88 -14.92 -33.35 6.49
CA ASP A 88 -14.84 -32.12 5.72
C ASP A 88 -13.37 -31.67 5.45
N GLY A 89 -12.42 -32.28 6.14
CA GLY A 89 -11.01 -31.97 6.00
C GLY A 89 -10.61 -30.54 6.37
N ARG A 90 -11.45 -29.80 7.10
CA ARG A 90 -11.20 -28.41 7.48
C ARG A 90 -10.95 -28.28 8.97
N TYR A 91 -9.84 -27.63 9.34
CA TYR A 91 -9.38 -27.45 10.70
C TYR A 91 -9.16 -25.96 10.96
N SER A 92 -9.90 -25.41 11.91
CA SER A 92 -9.81 -23.99 12.24
C SER A 92 -8.91 -23.81 13.46
N LEU A 93 -7.85 -23.02 13.33
CA LEU A 93 -6.98 -22.62 14.42
C LEU A 93 -7.47 -21.30 15.02
N ALA A 94 -7.63 -21.28 16.34
CA ALA A 94 -7.84 -20.03 17.07
C ALA A 94 -6.51 -19.34 17.27
N GLN A 95 -6.46 -18.03 17.07
CA GLN A 95 -5.27 -17.25 17.38
C GLN A 95 -4.96 -17.35 18.89
N ASP A 96 -3.69 -17.51 19.22
CA ASP A 96 -3.24 -17.58 20.60
C ASP A 96 -2.62 -16.25 21.02
N SER A 97 -3.36 -15.50 21.83
CA SER A 97 -2.88 -14.25 22.41
C SER A 97 -1.96 -14.43 23.63
N PHE A 98 -1.74 -15.69 24.09
CA PHE A 98 -1.02 -15.98 25.32
C PHE A 98 0.07 -17.05 25.22
N ALA A 99 0.40 -17.57 24.05
CA ALA A 99 1.52 -18.50 23.95
C ALA A 99 2.85 -17.74 24.14
N ILE A 100 3.41 -17.80 25.35
CA ILE A 100 4.80 -17.45 25.64
C ILE A 100 5.70 -18.57 25.08
N ASN A 101 5.61 -18.82 23.78
CA ASN A 101 6.56 -19.64 23.05
C ASN A 101 7.25 -18.72 22.07
N GLU A 102 8.53 -18.58 22.21
CA GLU A 102 9.45 -17.82 21.36
C GLU A 102 8.83 -16.57 20.69
N VAL A 103 8.94 -15.42 21.37
CA VAL A 103 8.47 -14.14 20.82
C VAL A 103 9.35 -13.78 19.63
N VAL A 104 8.83 -13.91 18.42
CA VAL A 104 9.53 -13.49 17.21
C VAL A 104 9.47 -11.96 17.14
N VAL A 105 10.57 -11.33 17.52
CA VAL A 105 10.73 -9.86 17.55
C VAL A 105 11.31 -9.29 16.25
N THR A 106 11.44 -10.12 15.23
CA THR A 106 11.94 -9.75 13.89
C THR A 106 10.89 -10.05 12.84
N ALA A 107 11.10 -9.56 11.61
CA ALA A 107 10.29 -9.99 10.49
C ALA A 107 10.57 -11.47 10.17
N THR A 108 9.51 -12.23 9.90
CA THR A 108 9.63 -13.61 9.40
C THR A 108 9.59 -13.60 7.88
N GLU A 109 10.60 -14.22 7.25
CA GLU A 109 10.59 -14.39 5.80
C GLU A 109 9.61 -15.51 5.41
N SER A 110 8.82 -15.25 4.38
CA SER A 110 7.89 -16.24 3.83
C SER A 110 8.65 -17.35 3.13
N HIS A 111 8.32 -18.58 3.45
CA HIS A 111 8.74 -19.76 2.69
C HIS A 111 7.78 -20.08 1.52
N GLY A 112 6.94 -19.11 1.12
CA GLY A 112 5.96 -19.24 0.04
C GLY A 112 6.54 -19.08 -1.37
N LEU A 113 5.64 -18.94 -2.36
CA LEU A 113 5.98 -18.74 -3.77
C LEU A 113 6.63 -17.38 -4.07
N THR A 114 6.40 -16.39 -3.20
CA THR A 114 6.90 -15.02 -3.37
C THR A 114 7.78 -14.62 -2.19
N SER A 115 8.82 -13.82 -2.46
CA SER A 115 9.61 -13.23 -1.38
C SER A 115 8.79 -12.19 -0.64
N SER A 116 8.37 -12.51 0.58
CA SER A 116 7.69 -11.56 1.45
C SER A 116 8.20 -11.65 2.88
N SER A 117 8.18 -10.53 3.58
CA SER A 117 8.48 -10.44 5.01
C SER A 117 7.20 -10.13 5.75
N ARG A 118 6.91 -10.89 6.80
CA ARG A 118 5.77 -10.65 7.69
C ARG A 118 6.25 -10.18 9.05
N ILE A 119 5.71 -9.05 9.49
CA ILE A 119 5.90 -8.47 10.81
C ILE A 119 4.63 -8.72 11.59
N GLY A 120 4.73 -9.53 12.64
CA GLY A 120 3.61 -9.87 13.52
C GLY A 120 3.43 -8.85 14.63
N GLN A 121 2.32 -9.01 15.38
CA GLN A 121 1.96 -8.13 16.46
C GLN A 121 3.01 -8.08 17.58
N ASP A 122 3.65 -9.21 17.92
CA ASP A 122 4.65 -9.27 18.98
C ASP A 122 5.90 -8.46 18.62
N ALA A 123 6.33 -8.52 17.36
CA ALA A 123 7.42 -7.69 16.85
C ALA A 123 7.06 -6.19 16.90
N ILE A 124 5.84 -5.83 16.51
CA ILE A 124 5.34 -4.45 16.58
C ILE A 124 5.29 -3.97 18.03
N ALA A 125 4.79 -4.81 18.94
CA ALA A 125 4.71 -4.48 20.36
C ALA A 125 6.10 -4.32 20.99
N HIS A 126 7.10 -5.09 20.52
CA HIS A 126 8.47 -5.04 21.04
C HIS A 126 9.17 -3.73 20.69
N ILE A 127 9.15 -3.32 19.41
CA ILE A 127 9.83 -2.08 18.96
C ILE A 127 9.05 -0.82 19.30
N GLN A 128 7.76 -0.96 19.63
CA GLN A 128 6.88 0.17 19.98
C GLN A 128 7.00 1.36 19.00
N PRO A 129 6.69 1.15 17.72
CA PRO A 129 6.89 2.16 16.69
C PRO A 129 6.03 3.41 16.95
N SER A 130 6.50 4.58 16.57
CA SER A 130 5.74 5.83 16.58
C SER A 130 5.13 6.12 15.20
N SER A 131 5.72 5.57 14.14
CA SER A 131 5.22 5.62 12.76
C SER A 131 5.44 4.29 12.04
N PHE A 132 4.76 4.14 10.90
CA PHE A 132 4.97 2.96 10.05
C PHE A 132 6.42 2.82 9.57
N ALA A 133 7.13 3.93 9.39
CA ALA A 133 8.52 3.91 8.96
C ALA A 133 9.44 3.11 9.91
N ASP A 134 9.13 3.13 11.21
CA ASP A 134 9.93 2.43 12.22
C ASP A 134 9.84 0.89 12.06
N LEU A 135 8.74 0.38 11.46
CA LEU A 135 8.60 -1.06 11.18
C LEU A 135 9.56 -1.57 10.12
N LEU A 136 10.06 -0.68 9.25
CA LEU A 136 10.99 -1.07 8.20
C LEU A 136 12.36 -1.47 8.75
N GLU A 137 12.68 -1.11 9.98
CA GLU A 137 13.90 -1.55 10.67
C GLU A 137 13.95 -3.06 10.90
N LEU A 138 12.77 -3.70 11.01
CA LEU A 138 12.67 -5.14 11.18
C LEU A 138 12.93 -5.94 9.90
N LEU A 139 12.96 -5.27 8.75
CA LEU A 139 13.22 -5.93 7.47
C LEU A 139 14.71 -6.30 7.33
N PRO A 140 15.04 -7.39 6.63
CA PRO A 140 16.41 -7.72 6.30
C PRO A 140 17.10 -6.56 5.58
N GLY A 141 18.22 -6.08 6.13
CA GLY A 141 18.95 -4.91 5.66
C GLY A 141 18.38 -3.56 6.12
N GLY A 142 17.32 -3.57 6.93
CA GLY A 142 16.81 -2.37 7.59
C GLY A 142 17.85 -1.75 8.52
N ARG A 143 17.86 -0.43 8.60
CA ARG A 143 18.72 0.31 9.53
C ARG A 143 17.85 1.01 10.54
N SER A 144 18.24 0.95 11.80
CA SER A 144 17.62 1.77 12.84
C SER A 144 17.96 3.23 12.61
N VAL A 145 16.94 4.06 12.52
CA VAL A 145 17.06 5.51 12.35
C VAL A 145 16.18 6.17 13.40
N ASP A 146 16.71 7.18 14.06
CA ASP A 146 15.91 7.95 15.02
C ASP A 146 14.57 8.40 14.42
N PRO A 147 13.45 8.18 15.11
CA PRO A 147 12.14 8.63 14.67
C PRO A 147 12.17 10.13 14.40
N SER A 148 11.85 10.53 13.18
CA SER A 148 11.77 11.93 12.79
C SER A 148 10.46 12.17 12.04
N PHE A 149 9.72 13.19 12.47
CA PHE A 149 8.46 13.61 11.86
C PHE A 149 8.58 14.97 11.16
N SER A 150 9.79 15.54 11.07
CA SER A 150 10.02 16.87 10.49
C SER A 150 9.78 16.96 8.99
N THR A 151 9.94 15.84 8.28
CA THR A 151 9.72 15.75 6.83
C THR A 151 8.89 14.53 6.47
N PRO A 152 8.11 14.58 5.38
CA PRO A 152 7.43 13.40 4.84
C PRO A 152 8.39 12.24 4.62
N LYS A 153 7.97 11.02 4.95
CA LYS A 153 8.75 9.80 4.75
C LYS A 153 8.03 8.86 3.82
N THR A 154 8.64 8.55 2.71
CA THR A 154 8.17 7.59 1.71
C THR A 154 8.99 6.30 1.78
N ILE A 155 8.43 5.20 1.26
CA ILE A 155 9.07 3.90 1.27
C ILE A 155 9.86 3.67 -0.02
N ASP A 156 11.09 3.19 0.10
CA ASP A 156 11.90 2.71 -1.01
C ASP A 156 12.14 1.21 -0.88
N LEU A 157 11.37 0.42 -1.64
CA LEU A 157 11.59 -1.01 -1.79
C LEU A 157 12.33 -1.26 -3.10
N ARG A 158 13.60 -1.65 -3.06
CA ARG A 158 14.44 -1.96 -4.23
C ARG A 158 14.79 -0.76 -5.13
N ALA A 159 14.71 0.44 -4.65
CA ALA A 159 15.22 1.59 -5.37
C ALA A 159 16.68 1.86 -4.99
N VAL A 160 17.47 2.22 -5.98
CA VAL A 160 18.73 2.89 -5.72
C VAL A 160 18.36 4.36 -5.51
N SER A 161 18.26 4.77 -4.25
CA SER A 161 18.00 6.18 -3.94
C SER A 161 19.22 6.99 -4.38
N VAL A 162 19.03 7.86 -5.36
CA VAL A 162 20.01 8.91 -5.67
C VAL A 162 19.78 10.02 -4.65
N SER A 163 20.68 10.17 -3.72
CA SER A 163 20.63 11.22 -2.71
C SER A 163 20.58 12.59 -3.39
N GLY A 164 19.57 13.39 -3.06
CA GLY A 164 19.41 14.77 -3.57
C GLY A 164 18.57 14.92 -4.83
N ASP A 165 17.93 13.86 -5.32
CA ASP A 165 17.04 13.95 -6.48
C ASP A 165 15.63 14.33 -6.04
N ASN A 166 15.20 15.55 -6.39
CA ASN A 166 13.83 16.05 -6.16
C ASN A 166 12.78 15.30 -6.98
N TYR A 167 13.20 14.50 -7.96
CA TYR A 167 12.35 13.69 -8.83
C TYR A 167 12.30 12.21 -8.44
N ASN A 168 12.71 11.86 -7.23
CA ASN A 168 12.64 10.47 -6.77
C ASN A 168 11.18 10.01 -6.63
N THR A 169 10.70 9.31 -7.64
CA THR A 169 9.34 8.74 -7.71
C THR A 169 9.31 7.24 -7.43
N SER A 170 10.41 6.65 -6.95
CA SER A 170 10.52 5.19 -6.73
C SER A 170 9.47 4.65 -5.75
N SER A 171 9.10 5.45 -4.76
CA SER A 171 8.06 5.11 -3.79
C SER A 171 6.67 4.94 -4.40
N LEU A 172 6.37 5.63 -5.52
CA LEU A 172 5.10 5.46 -6.25
C LEU A 172 4.91 4.04 -6.77
N GLY A 173 6.00 3.31 -6.98
CA GLY A 173 5.96 1.91 -7.38
C GLY A 173 5.55 0.95 -6.27
N THR A 174 5.45 1.41 -5.02
CA THR A 174 5.03 0.59 -3.87
C THR A 174 3.58 0.87 -3.53
N ARG A 175 2.76 -0.16 -3.55
CA ARG A 175 1.34 -0.05 -3.18
C ARG A 175 1.13 -0.37 -1.71
N PHE A 176 0.41 0.49 -1.01
CA PHE A 176 -0.04 0.25 0.37
C PHE A 176 -1.50 -0.19 0.36
N LEU A 177 -1.79 -1.24 1.12
CA LEU A 177 -3.16 -1.69 1.42
C LEU A 177 -3.38 -1.70 2.93
N ILE A 178 -4.53 -1.23 3.38
CA ILE A 178 -5.02 -1.37 4.75
C ILE A 178 -6.34 -2.12 4.68
N ASP A 179 -6.38 -3.33 5.24
CA ASP A 179 -7.54 -4.24 5.18
C ASP A 179 -8.07 -4.45 3.73
N GLY A 180 -7.15 -4.57 2.76
CA GLY A 180 -7.49 -4.75 1.34
C GLY A 180 -7.83 -3.46 0.57
N VAL A 181 -7.95 -2.32 1.24
CA VAL A 181 -8.23 -1.02 0.64
C VAL A 181 -6.91 -0.30 0.34
N PRO A 182 -6.67 0.20 -0.88
CA PRO A 182 -5.46 0.94 -1.19
C PRO A 182 -5.43 2.31 -0.48
N VAL A 183 -4.27 2.64 0.07
CA VAL A 183 -3.92 4.02 0.43
C VAL A 183 -3.38 4.66 -0.84
N ASN A 184 -4.17 5.51 -1.44
CA ASN A 184 -3.86 6.13 -2.73
C ASN A 184 -3.36 7.56 -2.53
N ASN A 185 -2.44 8.00 -3.38
CA ASN A 185 -1.88 9.34 -3.42
C ASN A 185 -1.82 9.92 -4.85
N ASP A 186 -2.44 9.25 -5.83
CA ASP A 186 -2.31 9.62 -7.26
C ASP A 186 -2.98 10.96 -7.61
N ALA A 187 -3.96 11.43 -6.81
CA ALA A 187 -4.62 12.72 -6.98
C ALA A 187 -4.01 13.83 -6.10
N ASN A 188 -2.92 13.56 -5.40
CA ASN A 188 -2.23 14.59 -4.62
C ASN A 188 -1.39 15.48 -5.55
N LEU A 189 -1.74 16.76 -5.58
CA LEU A 189 -1.07 17.81 -6.35
C LEU A 189 -0.35 18.81 -5.42
N GLN A 190 -0.44 18.62 -4.10
CA GLN A 190 0.04 19.52 -3.05
C GLN A 190 1.41 19.07 -2.52
N THR A 191 2.42 19.01 -3.34
CA THR A 191 3.73 18.46 -2.96
C THR A 191 4.78 19.53 -2.62
N THR A 192 4.37 20.74 -2.26
CA THR A 192 5.27 21.85 -1.96
C THR A 192 5.96 21.66 -0.60
N PRO A 193 7.29 21.46 -0.53
CA PRO A 193 8.02 21.35 0.72
C PRO A 193 8.09 22.65 1.50
N ALA A 194 8.33 22.55 2.81
CA ALA A 194 8.38 23.70 3.71
C ALA A 194 9.40 24.78 3.30
N TYR A 195 10.55 24.38 2.77
CA TYR A 195 11.69 25.30 2.48
C TYR A 195 12.01 25.45 1.00
N SER A 196 11.13 25.05 0.11
CA SER A 196 11.40 25.25 -1.31
C SER A 196 11.07 26.66 -1.77
N ASN A 197 11.93 27.23 -2.58
CA ASN A 197 11.50 28.29 -3.46
C ASN A 197 10.47 27.72 -4.43
N TYR A 198 9.33 28.34 -4.53
CA TYR A 198 8.31 27.94 -5.48
C TYR A 198 8.84 28.21 -6.89
N GLY A 199 8.96 27.19 -7.71
CA GLY A 199 9.56 27.28 -9.04
C GLY A 199 10.28 26.03 -9.48
N SER A 200 10.63 25.13 -8.53
CA SER A 200 11.09 23.79 -8.86
C SER A 200 9.89 22.85 -9.02
N SER A 201 9.93 22.01 -10.04
CA SER A 201 8.90 20.99 -10.25
C SER A 201 8.96 19.98 -9.12
N PHE A 202 7.96 19.97 -8.25
CA PHE A 202 7.78 18.91 -7.27
C PHE A 202 6.81 17.89 -7.86
N VAL A 203 7.22 16.65 -7.86
CA VAL A 203 6.37 15.52 -8.24
C VAL A 203 5.90 14.80 -6.99
N ASN A 204 4.76 14.14 -7.10
CA ASN A 204 4.25 13.26 -6.08
C ASN A 204 5.29 12.17 -5.77
N ALA A 205 5.77 12.11 -4.52
CA ALA A 205 6.79 11.17 -4.09
C ALA A 205 6.21 9.89 -3.45
N GLY A 206 4.88 9.75 -3.38
CA GLY A 206 4.21 8.58 -2.81
C GLY A 206 3.57 8.82 -1.45
N VAL A 207 3.20 7.74 -0.76
CA VAL A 207 2.46 7.79 0.51
C VAL A 207 3.38 8.22 1.65
N ASP A 208 2.96 9.25 2.40
CA ASP A 208 3.66 9.67 3.62
C ASP A 208 3.36 8.70 4.78
N MET A 209 4.35 7.90 5.14
CA MET A 209 4.26 6.90 6.20
C MET A 209 4.02 7.49 7.60
N ARG A 210 4.26 8.80 7.81
CA ARG A 210 3.95 9.47 9.09
C ARG A 210 2.45 9.44 9.40
N THR A 211 1.59 9.37 8.37
CA THR A 211 0.13 9.35 8.49
C THR A 211 -0.44 7.99 8.86
N ILE A 212 0.35 6.90 8.77
CA ILE A 212 -0.07 5.53 9.05
C ILE A 212 0.24 5.19 10.50
N THR A 213 -0.80 4.82 11.27
CA THR A 213 -0.67 4.37 12.67
C THR A 213 -0.34 2.89 12.75
N THR A 214 0.31 2.49 13.82
CA THR A 214 0.78 1.12 14.03
C THR A 214 0.12 0.40 15.21
N GLU A 215 -0.65 1.13 16.03
CA GLU A 215 -1.19 0.61 17.30
C GLU A 215 -2.31 -0.43 17.10
N ASP A 216 -3.10 -0.30 16.03
CA ASP A 216 -4.18 -1.23 15.69
C ASP A 216 -3.75 -2.34 14.73
N VAL A 217 -2.49 -2.33 14.33
CA VAL A 217 -1.97 -3.29 13.36
C VAL A 217 -1.80 -4.66 14.00
N GLU A 218 -2.36 -5.68 13.36
CA GLU A 218 -2.18 -7.08 13.70
C GLU A 218 -0.96 -7.67 12.99
N SER A 219 -0.83 -7.37 11.71
CA SER A 219 0.32 -7.80 10.93
C SER A 219 0.56 -6.89 9.73
N VAL A 220 1.82 -6.84 9.33
CA VAL A 220 2.26 -6.20 8.08
C VAL A 220 2.95 -7.25 7.23
N GLU A 221 2.52 -7.39 5.99
CA GLU A 221 3.19 -8.21 4.99
C GLU A 221 3.78 -7.31 3.91
N ILE A 222 5.08 -7.43 3.69
CA ILE A 222 5.82 -6.65 2.69
C ILE A 222 6.29 -7.61 1.60
N ILE A 223 5.65 -7.56 0.44
CA ILE A 223 5.95 -8.40 -0.71
C ILE A 223 6.93 -7.67 -1.61
N ARG A 224 8.15 -8.18 -1.67
CA ARG A 224 9.25 -7.68 -2.52
C ARG A 224 9.41 -8.48 -3.81
N GLY A 225 8.86 -9.69 -3.83
CA GLY A 225 8.84 -10.59 -4.98
C GLY A 225 7.80 -10.19 -6.03
N ILE A 226 7.27 -11.20 -6.71
CA ILE A 226 6.21 -11.09 -7.70
C ILE A 226 4.89 -11.40 -6.99
N PRO A 227 4.07 -10.38 -6.65
CA PRO A 227 2.78 -10.61 -6.00
C PRO A 227 1.77 -11.26 -6.96
N SER A 228 0.70 -11.83 -6.41
CA SER A 228 -0.47 -12.28 -7.15
C SER A 228 -0.96 -11.21 -8.15
N VAL A 229 -1.51 -11.62 -9.29
CA VAL A 229 -2.09 -10.71 -10.29
C VAL A 229 -3.30 -9.92 -9.77
N GLU A 230 -3.86 -10.32 -8.63
CA GLU A 230 -4.87 -9.55 -7.88
C GLU A 230 -4.37 -8.14 -7.55
N TYR A 231 -3.07 -8.00 -7.29
CA TYR A 231 -2.44 -6.73 -6.95
C TYR A 231 -1.84 -6.09 -8.19
N GLY A 232 -2.34 -4.93 -8.56
CA GLY A 232 -1.88 -4.14 -9.69
C GLY A 232 -1.51 -2.71 -9.29
N ASP A 233 -1.14 -1.91 -10.29
CA ASP A 233 -0.73 -0.53 -10.13
C ASP A 233 0.49 -0.38 -9.20
N LEU A 234 1.49 -1.22 -9.42
CA LEU A 234 2.74 -1.27 -8.67
C LEU A 234 3.90 -1.75 -9.55
N THR A 235 5.11 -1.31 -9.24
CA THR A 235 6.36 -1.76 -9.90
C THR A 235 7.43 -2.22 -8.91
N SER A 236 7.42 -1.71 -7.68
CA SER A 236 8.44 -1.99 -6.67
C SER A 236 8.02 -3.10 -5.71
N GLY A 237 6.87 -2.99 -5.09
CA GLY A 237 6.38 -3.96 -4.11
C GLY A 237 4.99 -3.66 -3.59
N LEU A 238 4.59 -4.44 -2.60
CA LEU A 238 3.29 -4.32 -1.92
C LEU A 238 3.50 -4.33 -0.42
N VAL A 239 2.86 -3.40 0.27
CA VAL A 239 2.74 -3.36 1.73
C VAL A 239 1.27 -3.63 2.07
N ASN A 240 1.00 -4.76 2.69
CA ASN A 240 -0.33 -5.17 3.09
C ASN A 240 -0.45 -5.13 4.62
N ILE A 241 -1.22 -4.19 5.12
CA ILE A 241 -1.44 -3.95 6.55
C ILE A 241 -2.80 -4.54 6.91
N LYS A 242 -2.80 -5.45 7.86
CA LYS A 242 -4.01 -6.00 8.45
C LYS A 242 -4.20 -5.42 9.84
N ARG A 243 -5.40 -4.90 10.11
CA ARG A 243 -5.78 -4.40 11.43
C ARG A 243 -6.53 -5.47 12.20
N ARG A 244 -6.50 -5.37 13.51
CA ARG A 244 -7.20 -6.30 14.42
C ARG A 244 -8.70 -6.29 14.16
N LYS A 245 -9.32 -7.46 14.21
CA LYS A 245 -10.77 -7.66 14.06
C LYS A 245 -11.28 -8.48 15.26
N GLY A 246 -12.29 -7.96 15.95
CA GLY A 246 -12.92 -8.66 17.09
C GLY A 246 -12.09 -8.60 18.39
N GLY A 247 -12.51 -9.41 19.38
CA GLY A 247 -11.95 -9.42 20.72
C GLY A 247 -12.77 -8.62 21.73
N ASN A 248 -12.34 -8.63 23.00
CA ASN A 248 -12.98 -7.88 24.10
C ASN A 248 -11.99 -7.02 24.88
N ASP A 249 -10.82 -6.78 24.29
CA ASP A 249 -9.71 -6.13 24.97
C ASP A 249 -9.89 -4.61 25.03
N THR A 250 -9.43 -4.04 26.15
CA THR A 250 -9.20 -2.60 26.26
C THR A 250 -7.69 -2.38 26.25
N ARG A 251 -7.22 -1.52 25.37
CA ARG A 251 -5.80 -1.24 25.20
C ARG A 251 -5.56 0.25 25.37
N ALA A 252 -4.60 0.57 26.22
CA ALA A 252 -4.10 1.93 26.36
C ALA A 252 -2.58 1.91 26.26
N ARG A 253 -2.04 2.89 25.57
CA ARG A 253 -0.60 3.03 25.42
C ARG A 253 -0.20 4.49 25.54
N PHE A 254 0.82 4.71 26.33
CA PHE A 254 1.54 5.97 26.39
C PHE A 254 3.01 5.72 26.05
N LYS A 255 3.55 6.48 25.12
CA LYS A 255 4.98 6.49 24.81
C LYS A 255 5.48 7.92 24.86
N ALA A 256 6.63 8.13 25.46
CA ALA A 256 7.35 9.39 25.41
C ALA A 256 8.82 9.10 25.13
N ASP A 257 9.35 9.76 24.14
CA ASP A 257 10.77 9.80 23.81
C ASP A 257 11.26 11.26 23.72
N MET A 258 12.53 11.44 23.35
CA MET A 258 13.11 12.79 23.28
C MET A 258 12.40 13.72 22.29
N LYS A 259 11.77 13.17 21.25
CA LYS A 259 11.21 13.94 20.13
C LYS A 259 9.71 13.82 20.02
N SER A 260 9.07 12.83 20.67
CA SER A 260 7.64 12.58 20.51
C SER A 260 6.93 12.10 21.77
N LYS A 261 5.63 12.39 21.82
CA LYS A 261 4.69 11.86 22.80
C LYS A 261 3.51 11.26 22.05
N LEU A 262 3.17 10.03 22.37
CA LEU A 262 2.09 9.28 21.75
C LEU A 262 1.12 8.77 22.82
N PHE A 263 -0.17 8.99 22.57
CA PHE A 263 -1.28 8.48 23.36
C PHE A 263 -2.18 7.65 22.46
N TYR A 264 -2.50 6.45 22.89
CA TYR A 264 -3.41 5.55 22.20
C TYR A 264 -4.41 4.97 23.18
N LEU A 265 -5.66 4.87 22.73
CA LEU A 265 -6.75 4.17 23.40
C LEU A 265 -7.52 3.35 22.37
N GLY A 266 -7.76 2.08 22.68
CA GLY A 266 -8.55 1.17 21.84
C GLY A 266 -9.46 0.30 22.67
N LYS A 267 -10.66 0.01 22.14
CA LYS A 267 -11.63 -0.92 22.74
C LYS A 267 -12.17 -1.84 21.65
N ASP A 268 -12.07 -3.13 21.94
CA ASP A 268 -12.65 -4.18 21.12
C ASP A 268 -13.87 -4.75 21.83
N LEU A 269 -14.91 -5.07 21.08
CA LEU A 269 -16.16 -5.65 21.58
C LEU A 269 -16.57 -6.78 20.65
N GLU A 270 -16.92 -7.93 21.19
CA GLU A 270 -17.39 -9.08 20.45
C GLU A 270 -18.61 -9.70 21.13
N TRP A 271 -19.67 -9.95 20.37
CA TRP A 271 -20.88 -10.61 20.82
C TRP A 271 -21.23 -11.76 19.89
N GLY A 272 -21.88 -12.78 20.47
CA GLY A 272 -22.34 -13.95 19.74
C GLY A 272 -21.28 -15.05 19.69
N LYS A 273 -21.74 -16.31 19.75
CA LYS A 273 -20.86 -17.51 19.66
C LYS A 273 -20.74 -18.01 18.22
N THR A 274 -21.86 -18.05 17.51
CA THR A 274 -21.99 -18.58 16.14
C THR A 274 -22.07 -17.45 15.13
N ASP A 275 -22.99 -16.51 15.35
CA ASP A 275 -23.16 -15.32 14.54
C ASP A 275 -22.52 -14.15 15.29
N LYS A 276 -21.28 -13.86 14.92
CA LYS A 276 -20.47 -12.88 15.63
C LYS A 276 -20.74 -11.46 15.15
N LEU A 277 -20.93 -10.54 16.09
CA LEU A 277 -20.88 -9.11 15.88
C LEU A 277 -19.62 -8.58 16.54
N THR A 278 -18.77 -7.91 15.79
CA THR A 278 -17.54 -7.31 16.28
C THR A 278 -17.58 -5.80 16.10
N MET A 279 -17.07 -5.07 17.07
CA MET A 279 -16.85 -3.62 16.98
C MET A 279 -15.49 -3.29 17.54
N ASN A 280 -14.76 -2.42 16.87
CA ASN A 280 -13.46 -1.93 17.31
C ASN A 280 -13.45 -0.41 17.23
N PHE A 281 -13.08 0.23 18.31
CA PHE A 281 -12.90 1.68 18.43
C PHE A 281 -11.46 1.96 18.78
N SER A 282 -10.85 2.94 18.13
CA SER A 282 -9.52 3.37 18.51
C SER A 282 -9.29 4.85 18.25
N GLY A 283 -8.43 5.44 19.05
CA GLY A 283 -7.94 6.81 18.91
C GLY A 283 -6.46 6.89 19.23
N ASN A 284 -5.74 7.69 18.45
CA ASN A 284 -4.31 7.92 18.64
C ASN A 284 -4.02 9.41 18.49
N PHE A 285 -3.18 9.93 19.37
CA PHE A 285 -2.66 11.29 19.29
C PHE A 285 -1.13 11.25 19.43
N LEU A 286 -0.45 11.86 18.47
CA LEU A 286 1.01 12.03 18.45
C LEU A 286 1.33 13.52 18.44
N ASP A 287 2.21 13.96 19.34
CA ASP A 287 2.84 15.29 19.33
C ASP A 287 4.36 15.08 19.20
N SER A 288 4.93 15.58 18.12
CA SER A 288 6.35 15.43 17.83
C SER A 288 7.00 16.78 17.51
N ARG A 289 8.26 16.92 17.91
CA ARG A 289 9.11 18.07 17.62
C ARG A 289 10.43 17.58 17.05
N ALA A 290 10.92 18.22 16.00
CA ALA A 290 12.22 17.88 15.41
C ALA A 290 13.37 18.10 16.40
N ASP A 291 13.33 19.24 17.11
CA ASP A 291 14.18 19.56 18.25
C ASP A 291 13.26 19.91 19.44
N PRO A 292 13.33 19.19 20.59
CA PRO A 292 12.53 19.48 21.77
C PRO A 292 12.69 20.90 22.30
N ARG A 293 13.84 21.54 22.03
CA ARG A 293 14.12 22.93 22.42
C ARG A 293 13.46 23.95 21.50
N ASN A 294 13.10 23.54 20.28
CA ASN A 294 12.46 24.40 19.29
C ASN A 294 10.93 24.19 19.27
N THR A 295 10.18 25.10 19.87
CA THR A 295 8.71 25.03 19.91
C THR A 295 8.04 25.48 18.62
N ARG A 296 8.80 26.00 17.65
CA ARG A 296 8.29 26.57 16.40
C ARG A 296 8.15 25.56 15.28
N GLN A 297 8.76 24.40 15.43
CA GLN A 297 8.70 23.31 14.48
C GLN A 297 8.07 22.10 15.17
N ASN A 298 6.86 21.73 14.77
CA ASN A 298 6.16 20.60 15.35
C ASN A 298 5.30 19.89 14.31
N TYR A 299 5.11 18.60 14.53
CA TYR A 299 4.19 17.74 13.80
C TYR A 299 3.23 17.08 14.79
N LYS A 300 1.94 17.16 14.52
CA LYS A 300 0.91 16.50 15.31
C LYS A 300 0.07 15.61 14.42
N ARG A 301 -0.33 14.45 14.94
CA ARG A 301 -1.23 13.52 14.28
C ARG A 301 -2.35 13.12 15.23
N LEU A 302 -3.58 13.19 14.74
CA LEU A 302 -4.76 12.67 15.40
C LEU A 302 -5.42 11.64 14.49
N THR A 303 -5.67 10.43 15.02
CA THR A 303 -6.40 9.41 14.27
C THR A 303 -7.55 8.87 15.09
N GLY A 304 -8.62 8.51 14.41
CA GLY A 304 -9.76 7.81 14.97
C GLY A 304 -10.22 6.72 14.01
N SER A 305 -10.55 5.54 14.52
CA SER A 305 -11.04 4.43 13.72
C SER A 305 -12.23 3.77 14.40
N TYR A 306 -13.28 3.56 13.62
CA TYR A 306 -14.42 2.73 14.01
C TYR A 306 -14.60 1.62 12.98
N ARG A 307 -14.66 0.39 13.44
CA ARG A 307 -14.87 -0.79 12.59
C ARG A 307 -15.98 -1.63 13.17
N ILE A 308 -16.83 -2.14 12.30
CA ILE A 308 -17.92 -3.03 12.65
C ILE A 308 -17.92 -4.22 11.70
N GLY A 309 -18.18 -5.42 12.22
CA GLY A 309 -18.27 -6.63 11.43
C GLY A 309 -19.38 -7.53 11.93
N LYS A 310 -20.17 -8.07 11.00
CA LYS A 310 -21.19 -9.09 11.31
C LYS A 310 -20.92 -10.33 10.49
N THR A 311 -20.77 -11.46 11.17
CA THR A 311 -20.59 -12.77 10.54
C THR A 311 -21.84 -13.62 10.79
N TRP A 312 -22.35 -14.24 9.73
CA TRP A 312 -23.44 -15.23 9.76
C TRP A 312 -22.90 -16.58 9.33
N THR A 313 -23.17 -17.59 10.14
CA THR A 313 -22.65 -18.94 9.96
C THR A 313 -23.76 -19.90 9.56
N GLY A 314 -24.12 -19.93 8.27
CA GLY A 314 -25.06 -20.89 7.66
C GLY A 314 -24.32 -21.99 6.86
N GLU A 315 -24.87 -22.44 5.73
CA GLU A 315 -24.18 -23.30 4.76
C GLU A 315 -22.95 -22.61 4.19
N LEU A 316 -23.06 -21.31 3.94
CA LEU A 316 -21.97 -20.40 3.62
C LEU A 316 -21.71 -19.48 4.82
N VAL A 317 -20.47 -19.19 5.09
CA VAL A 317 -20.07 -18.15 6.04
C VAL A 317 -20.10 -16.82 5.29
N ARG A 318 -20.90 -15.88 5.78
CA ARG A 318 -21.02 -14.53 5.21
C ARG A 318 -20.53 -13.53 6.24
N THR A 319 -19.70 -12.62 5.82
CA THR A 319 -19.21 -11.53 6.69
C THR A 319 -19.43 -10.21 5.98
N LEU A 320 -20.09 -9.29 6.65
CA LEU A 320 -20.20 -7.90 6.23
C LEU A 320 -19.42 -7.06 7.24
N SER A 321 -18.45 -6.30 6.78
CA SER A 321 -17.71 -5.37 7.61
C SER A 321 -17.69 -3.97 7.03
N GLY A 322 -17.63 -2.98 7.91
CA GLY A 322 -17.52 -1.57 7.58
C GLY A 322 -16.46 -0.90 8.45
N SER A 323 -15.82 0.13 7.91
CA SER A 323 -14.87 0.97 8.65
C SER A 323 -15.10 2.43 8.35
N LEU A 324 -14.91 3.26 9.36
CA LEU A 324 -14.83 4.71 9.25
C LEU A 324 -13.53 5.16 9.92
N ASP A 325 -12.65 5.73 9.14
CA ASP A 325 -11.31 6.12 9.57
C ASP A 325 -11.11 7.62 9.36
N TYR A 326 -10.56 8.27 10.36
CA TYR A 326 -10.10 9.65 10.31
C TYR A 326 -8.60 9.72 10.60
N THR A 327 -7.87 10.48 9.79
CA THR A 327 -6.46 10.83 10.03
C THR A 327 -6.30 12.32 9.81
N GLY A 328 -5.92 13.06 10.85
CA GLY A 328 -5.51 14.46 10.76
C GLY A 328 -4.04 14.60 11.08
N SER A 329 -3.30 15.38 10.30
CA SER A 329 -1.94 15.78 10.64
C SER A 329 -1.74 17.28 10.45
N PHE A 330 -0.94 17.85 11.36
CA PHE A 330 -0.68 19.28 11.44
C PHE A 330 0.83 19.46 11.52
N ASP A 331 1.40 20.04 10.48
CA ASP A 331 2.81 20.34 10.37
C ASP A 331 2.99 21.86 10.41
N ASN A 332 3.78 22.35 11.36
CA ASN A 332 4.00 23.76 11.53
C ASN A 332 5.49 24.07 11.62
N GLN A 333 5.88 25.12 10.91
CA GLN A 333 7.20 25.69 10.98
C GLN A 333 7.09 27.21 10.96
N LYS A 334 7.72 27.86 11.92
CA LYS A 334 7.72 29.31 12.09
C LYS A 334 9.15 29.80 12.27
N SER A 335 9.50 30.88 11.61
CA SER A 335 10.74 31.59 11.84
C SER A 335 10.83 32.18 13.24
N ASP A 336 12.02 32.32 13.76
CA ASP A 336 12.26 33.04 15.03
C ASP A 336 12.37 34.53 14.79
N LYS A 337 11.30 35.25 15.10
CA LYS A 337 11.28 36.70 14.98
C LYS A 337 12.38 37.41 15.81
N ASN A 338 12.92 36.76 16.83
CA ASN A 338 13.98 37.31 17.66
C ASN A 338 15.38 37.04 17.12
N LEU A 339 15.54 35.98 16.30
CA LEU A 339 16.80 35.64 15.61
C LEU A 339 16.89 36.29 14.23
N ASP A 340 15.75 36.67 13.66
CA ASP A 340 15.63 37.23 12.31
C ASP A 340 15.84 38.77 12.31
N PHE A 341 16.29 39.34 13.43
CA PHE A 341 16.60 40.79 13.52
C PHE A 341 17.91 41.07 12.78
N GLY A 342 17.76 41.72 11.63
CA GLY A 342 18.81 42.54 11.01
C GLY A 342 19.72 41.72 10.11
N ASP A 343 19.79 40.73 9.57
CA ASP A 343 20.64 40.10 8.52
C ASP A 343 20.51 38.57 8.40
N CYS A 344 19.61 37.96 9.15
CA CYS A 344 19.57 36.52 9.30
C CYS A 344 18.59 35.78 8.35
N GLY A 345 18.16 36.43 7.29
CA GLY A 345 17.32 35.80 6.28
C GLY A 345 15.80 36.11 6.39
N PRO A 346 15.01 35.68 5.43
CA PRO A 346 13.60 36.03 5.33
C PRO A 346 12.77 35.40 6.44
N ILE A 347 11.89 36.22 7.06
CA ILE A 347 10.87 35.72 7.97
C ILE A 347 9.87 34.90 7.16
N GLU A 348 9.74 33.65 7.49
CA GLU A 348 8.84 32.72 6.79
C GLU A 348 8.05 31.86 7.78
N THR A 349 6.79 31.57 7.45
CA THR A 349 5.97 30.58 8.16
C THR A 349 5.45 29.54 7.18
N TYR A 350 5.37 28.32 7.65
CA TYR A 350 4.77 27.20 6.94
C TYR A 350 3.78 26.49 7.84
N LYS A 351 2.61 26.16 7.30
CA LYS A 351 1.61 25.31 7.95
C LYS A 351 1.04 24.35 6.92
N SER A 352 0.98 23.09 7.28
CA SER A 352 0.26 22.07 6.53
C SER A 352 -0.81 21.43 7.42
N ASN A 353 -2.06 21.46 6.95
CA ASN A 353 -3.20 20.84 7.61
C ASN A 353 -3.78 19.78 6.71
N TYR A 354 -3.52 18.53 7.05
CA TYR A 354 -4.04 17.37 6.34
C TYR A 354 -5.16 16.72 7.15
N SER A 355 -6.26 16.39 6.49
CA SER A 355 -7.36 15.61 7.05
C SER A 355 -7.86 14.60 6.02
N ARG A 356 -7.91 13.35 6.41
CA ARG A 356 -8.38 12.24 5.58
C ARG A 356 -9.54 11.55 6.26
N PHE A 357 -10.64 11.42 5.53
CA PHE A 357 -11.81 10.63 5.91
C PHE A 357 -11.91 9.44 4.96
N ALA A 358 -11.95 8.23 5.49
CA ALA A 358 -12.09 7.04 4.69
C ALA A 358 -13.24 6.18 5.20
N LEU A 359 -14.17 5.85 4.30
CA LEU A 359 -15.24 4.89 4.51
C LEU A 359 -14.89 3.63 3.74
N GLY A 360 -14.82 2.48 4.41
CA GLY A 360 -14.55 1.17 3.82
C GLY A 360 -15.70 0.20 4.09
N GLY A 361 -15.89 -0.72 3.15
CA GLY A 361 -16.83 -1.83 3.29
C GLY A 361 -16.29 -3.09 2.63
N GLU A 362 -16.50 -4.23 3.27
CA GLU A 362 -16.12 -5.54 2.76
C GLU A 362 -17.27 -6.52 2.96
N TYR A 363 -17.64 -7.23 1.91
CA TYR A 363 -18.57 -8.34 1.98
C TYR A 363 -17.89 -9.60 1.49
N THR A 364 -17.83 -10.62 2.35
CA THR A 364 -17.22 -11.90 2.02
C THR A 364 -18.23 -13.02 2.16
N VAL A 365 -18.22 -13.94 1.19
CA VAL A 365 -18.98 -15.18 1.22
C VAL A 365 -17.99 -16.32 1.06
N ARG A 366 -17.99 -17.29 1.97
CA ARG A 366 -17.07 -18.42 1.95
C ARG A 366 -17.78 -19.73 2.11
N SER A 367 -17.37 -20.72 1.33
CA SER A 367 -17.82 -22.10 1.52
C SER A 367 -17.17 -22.71 2.76
N LYS A 368 -17.93 -23.46 3.53
CA LYS A 368 -17.40 -24.28 4.64
C LYS A 368 -16.66 -25.51 4.13
N SER A 369 -17.02 -26.01 2.94
CA SER A 369 -16.46 -27.23 2.37
C SER A 369 -15.37 -26.90 1.36
N LEU A 370 -14.19 -27.47 1.55
CA LEU A 370 -13.09 -27.40 0.61
C LEU A 370 -13.32 -28.21 -0.68
N LYS A 371 -14.28 -29.14 -0.64
CA LYS A 371 -14.68 -29.93 -1.82
C LYS A 371 -15.64 -29.17 -2.73
N SER A 372 -16.22 -28.06 -2.25
CA SER A 372 -17.05 -27.21 -3.07
C SER A 372 -16.23 -26.57 -4.18
N PHE A 373 -16.76 -26.53 -5.40
CA PHE A 373 -16.14 -25.79 -6.49
C PHE A 373 -16.03 -24.30 -6.17
N PHE A 374 -17.11 -23.69 -5.67
CA PHE A 374 -17.07 -22.32 -5.17
C PHE A 374 -16.42 -22.28 -3.79
N GLN A 375 -15.40 -21.44 -3.61
CA GLN A 375 -14.68 -21.28 -2.34
C GLN A 375 -14.98 -19.96 -1.66
N SER A 376 -14.84 -18.83 -2.36
CA SER A 376 -15.17 -17.52 -1.81
C SER A 376 -15.54 -16.50 -2.88
N LEU A 377 -16.29 -15.49 -2.45
CA LEU A 377 -16.47 -14.21 -3.13
C LEU A 377 -16.15 -13.11 -2.14
N ASP A 378 -15.21 -12.27 -2.48
CA ASP A 378 -14.76 -11.14 -1.68
C ASP A 378 -15.03 -9.85 -2.47
N ILE A 379 -15.85 -8.95 -1.93
CA ILE A 379 -16.17 -7.63 -2.52
C ILE A 379 -15.72 -6.57 -1.53
N THR A 380 -14.82 -5.69 -1.95
CA THR A 380 -14.28 -4.60 -1.13
C THR A 380 -14.51 -3.27 -1.83
N GLY A 381 -15.05 -2.30 -1.11
CA GLY A 381 -15.23 -0.94 -1.62
C GLY A 381 -14.76 0.10 -0.62
N SER A 382 -14.30 1.24 -1.12
CA SER A 382 -13.97 2.38 -0.25
C SER A 382 -14.17 3.72 -0.95
N LEU A 383 -14.46 4.73 -0.13
CA LEU A 383 -14.48 6.14 -0.51
C LEU A 383 -13.54 6.89 0.44
N THR A 384 -12.62 7.63 -0.12
CA THR A 384 -11.68 8.45 0.66
C THR A 384 -11.77 9.89 0.18
N TYR A 385 -11.94 10.80 1.10
CA TYR A 385 -11.89 12.25 0.86
C TYR A 385 -10.81 12.86 1.74
N GLU A 386 -9.97 13.65 1.11
CA GLU A 386 -8.87 14.33 1.79
C GLU A 386 -9.03 15.83 1.65
N LYS A 387 -8.56 16.54 2.66
CA LYS A 387 -8.38 17.98 2.64
C LYS A 387 -6.94 18.24 3.06
N ASP A 388 -6.14 18.70 2.12
CA ASP A 388 -4.72 18.95 2.30
C ASP A 388 -4.45 20.42 1.97
N LEU A 389 -4.21 21.20 3.03
CA LEU A 389 -4.04 22.64 2.95
C LEU A 389 -2.62 23.01 3.35
N ILE A 390 -1.93 23.70 2.45
CA ILE A 390 -0.65 24.34 2.73
C ILE A 390 -0.88 25.85 2.78
N ASP A 391 -0.37 26.51 3.82
CA ASP A 391 -0.42 27.94 4.00
C ASP A 391 0.99 28.43 4.33
N ARG A 392 1.54 29.26 3.45
CA ARG A 392 2.87 29.85 3.60
C ARG A 392 2.75 31.36 3.57
N TRP A 393 3.53 31.99 4.41
CA TRP A 393 3.69 33.43 4.45
C TRP A 393 5.17 33.75 4.59
N LYS A 394 5.62 34.78 3.85
CA LYS A 394 6.95 35.32 4.04
C LYS A 394 6.98 36.83 3.73
N PHE A 395 7.96 37.51 4.30
CA PHE A 395 8.35 38.85 3.89
C PHE A 395 9.36 38.75 2.75
N VAL A 396 9.07 39.45 1.65
CA VAL A 396 9.92 39.46 0.44
C VAL A 396 10.55 40.85 0.31
N GLU A 397 11.86 40.88 0.07
CA GLU A 397 12.63 42.07 -0.17
C GLU A 397 13.56 41.88 -1.36
N TYR A 398 13.52 42.82 -2.30
CA TYR A 398 14.37 42.83 -3.51
C TYR A 398 15.21 44.08 -3.56
N SER A 399 16.42 43.94 -4.13
CA SER A 399 17.38 45.04 -4.33
C SER A 399 17.16 45.81 -5.64
N SER A 400 16.43 45.28 -6.58
CA SER A 400 16.18 45.87 -7.91
C SER A 400 14.74 45.67 -8.35
N PRO A 401 14.17 46.63 -9.12
CA PRO A 401 12.82 46.49 -9.66
C PRO A 401 12.73 45.32 -10.66
N MET A 402 11.68 44.50 -10.55
CA MET A 402 11.43 43.39 -11.43
C MET A 402 10.06 43.52 -12.09
N PRO A 403 10.00 43.59 -13.43
CA PRO A 403 8.73 43.53 -14.14
C PRO A 403 8.17 42.10 -14.07
N LEU A 404 6.87 42.00 -13.82
CA LEU A 404 6.17 40.72 -13.73
C LEU A 404 4.77 40.83 -14.28
N SER A 405 4.38 39.88 -15.14
CA SER A 405 3.01 39.80 -15.65
C SER A 405 2.12 38.97 -14.72
N THR A 406 0.85 39.33 -14.66
CA THR A 406 -0.20 38.53 -14.02
C THR A 406 -0.98 37.68 -15.03
N SER A 407 -0.67 37.79 -16.34
CA SER A 407 -1.39 37.10 -17.41
C SER A 407 -1.27 35.58 -17.34
N LEU A 408 -2.37 34.90 -17.65
CA LEU A 408 -2.45 33.44 -17.85
C LEU A 408 -2.31 33.04 -19.33
N GLU A 409 -2.29 34.05 -20.22
CA GLU A 409 -2.21 33.84 -21.66
C GLU A 409 -0.83 34.24 -22.19
N GLU A 410 -0.42 33.63 -23.28
CA GLU A 410 0.77 33.99 -24.01
C GLU A 410 0.55 35.28 -24.80
N GLY A 411 1.54 36.17 -24.82
CA GLY A 411 1.47 37.42 -25.56
C GLY A 411 2.21 38.58 -24.92
N GLU A 412 2.06 39.76 -25.51
CA GLU A 412 2.63 41.01 -25.00
C GLU A 412 1.67 41.73 -24.06
N PHE A 413 2.19 42.14 -22.90
CA PHE A 413 1.42 42.83 -21.87
C PHE A 413 2.20 44.00 -21.29
N ASP A 414 1.50 45.11 -21.09
CA ASP A 414 2.00 46.19 -20.29
C ASP A 414 1.88 45.81 -18.81
N VAL A 415 2.96 45.91 -18.07
CA VAL A 415 3.05 45.44 -16.66
C VAL A 415 3.59 46.52 -15.76
N THR A 416 3.40 46.31 -14.46
CA THR A 416 4.03 47.09 -13.41
C THR A 416 5.23 46.38 -12.83
N ILE A 417 6.04 47.07 -12.04
CA ILE A 417 7.09 46.41 -11.27
C ILE A 417 6.50 45.85 -9.97
N VAL A 418 7.05 44.72 -9.56
CA VAL A 418 6.78 44.16 -8.23
C VAL A 418 7.30 45.12 -7.15
N PRO A 419 6.56 45.39 -6.07
CA PRO A 419 7.06 46.20 -4.96
C PRO A 419 8.41 45.68 -4.44
N TYR A 420 9.28 46.57 -4.00
CA TYR A 420 10.60 46.20 -3.44
C TYR A 420 10.49 45.38 -2.15
N LYS A 421 9.44 45.66 -1.35
CA LYS A 421 9.18 45.02 -0.06
C LYS A 421 7.69 44.77 0.05
N TYR A 422 7.33 43.51 0.33
CA TYR A 422 5.93 43.14 0.50
C TYR A 422 5.80 41.84 1.31
N GLU A 423 4.61 41.63 1.84
CA GLU A 423 4.21 40.34 2.38
C GLU A 423 3.62 39.48 1.27
N ALA A 424 4.17 38.26 1.12
CA ALA A 424 3.68 37.27 0.18
C ALA A 424 2.98 36.13 0.90
N THR A 425 1.86 35.67 0.34
CA THR A 425 1.13 34.48 0.82
C THR A 425 0.98 33.50 -0.31
N LEU A 426 1.19 32.23 -0.01
CA LEU A 426 0.96 31.12 -0.91
C LEU A 426 0.07 30.10 -0.19
N LYS A 427 -1.09 29.80 -0.78
CA LYS A 427 -1.99 28.76 -0.29
C LYS A 427 -2.12 27.69 -1.35
N VAL A 428 -2.07 26.43 -0.92
CA VAL A 428 -2.40 25.29 -1.77
C VAL A 428 -3.59 24.58 -1.14
N ASP A 429 -4.75 24.65 -1.78
CA ASP A 429 -5.99 24.01 -1.35
C ASP A 429 -6.20 22.75 -2.20
N GLY A 430 -5.80 21.62 -1.69
CA GLY A 430 -6.04 20.31 -2.29
C GLY A 430 -7.18 19.58 -1.61
N LYS A 431 -8.00 18.90 -2.44
CA LYS A 431 -9.11 18.06 -1.99
C LYS A 431 -9.16 16.77 -2.80
N PRO A 432 -8.15 15.90 -2.63
CA PRO A 432 -8.15 14.58 -3.25
C PRO A 432 -9.38 13.75 -2.86
N PHE A 433 -9.92 13.08 -3.85
CA PHE A 433 -11.00 12.11 -3.68
C PHE A 433 -10.63 10.82 -4.40
N TYR A 434 -10.82 9.70 -3.72
CA TYR A 434 -10.55 8.38 -4.22
C TYR A 434 -11.76 7.48 -4.00
N ALA A 435 -12.17 6.74 -5.04
CA ALA A 435 -13.11 5.65 -4.91
C ALA A 435 -12.46 4.35 -5.38
N TYR A 436 -12.72 3.27 -4.69
CA TYR A 436 -12.18 1.95 -4.97
C TYR A 436 -13.28 0.90 -4.88
N LEU A 437 -13.31 0.00 -5.84
CA LEU A 437 -14.15 -1.19 -5.84
C LEU A 437 -13.35 -2.37 -6.35
N ASN A 438 -13.40 -3.48 -5.63
CA ASN A 438 -12.75 -4.74 -5.99
C ASN A 438 -13.71 -5.89 -5.76
N GLY A 439 -13.81 -6.80 -6.72
CA GLY A 439 -14.50 -8.06 -6.59
C GLY A 439 -13.58 -9.21 -6.97
N THR A 440 -13.45 -10.22 -6.10
CA THR A 440 -12.59 -11.39 -6.32
C THR A 440 -13.36 -12.66 -5.97
N ALA A 441 -13.48 -13.58 -6.93
CA ALA A 441 -14.06 -14.90 -6.73
C ALA A 441 -12.97 -15.96 -6.78
N LYS A 442 -13.08 -16.97 -5.89
CA LYS A 442 -12.16 -18.12 -5.80
C LYS A 442 -12.92 -19.41 -5.99
N PHE A 443 -12.35 -20.27 -6.81
CA PHE A 443 -12.89 -21.58 -7.14
C PHE A 443 -11.81 -22.64 -6.92
N ARG A 444 -12.21 -23.87 -6.57
CA ARG A 444 -11.27 -24.98 -6.36
C ARG A 444 -11.75 -26.21 -7.10
N LYS A 445 -10.79 -26.90 -7.73
CA LYS A 445 -11.01 -28.22 -8.31
C LYS A 445 -9.80 -29.10 -8.07
N ASP A 446 -10.02 -30.21 -7.41
CA ASP A 446 -9.00 -31.21 -7.15
C ASP A 446 -9.12 -32.33 -8.20
N LEU A 447 -8.01 -32.67 -8.85
CA LEU A 447 -7.89 -33.72 -9.87
C LEU A 447 -6.79 -34.69 -9.44
N GLY A 448 -7.16 -35.72 -8.69
CA GLY A 448 -6.19 -36.70 -8.18
C GLY A 448 -5.11 -36.07 -7.32
N ASN A 449 -3.87 -36.05 -7.78
CA ASN A 449 -2.72 -35.48 -7.06
C ASN A 449 -2.52 -33.97 -7.31
N ILE A 450 -3.39 -33.36 -8.11
CA ILE A 450 -3.33 -31.95 -8.48
C ILE A 450 -4.47 -31.23 -7.77
N SER A 451 -4.15 -30.17 -7.08
CA SER A 451 -5.15 -29.28 -6.48
C SER A 451 -5.04 -27.90 -7.09
N ASN A 452 -6.07 -27.48 -7.80
CA ASN A 452 -6.13 -26.19 -8.47
C ASN A 452 -7.04 -25.24 -7.71
N THR A 453 -6.59 -24.00 -7.55
CA THR A 453 -7.38 -22.89 -7.03
C THR A 453 -7.36 -21.76 -8.05
N PHE A 454 -8.49 -21.55 -8.70
CA PHE A 454 -8.69 -20.47 -9.66
C PHE A 454 -9.18 -19.22 -8.94
N LYS A 455 -8.65 -18.07 -9.34
CA LYS A 455 -9.06 -16.76 -8.86
C LYS A 455 -9.38 -15.89 -10.06
N ALA A 456 -10.51 -15.20 -10.04
CA ALA A 456 -10.87 -14.21 -11.05
C ALA A 456 -11.43 -12.98 -10.36
N GLY A 457 -11.15 -11.81 -10.90
CA GLY A 457 -11.66 -10.58 -10.29
C GLY A 457 -11.52 -9.36 -11.19
N ALA A 458 -12.13 -8.29 -10.73
CA ALA A 458 -12.09 -6.99 -11.37
C ALA A 458 -11.93 -5.88 -10.32
N GLN A 459 -11.27 -4.79 -10.72
CA GLN A 459 -11.04 -3.62 -9.87
C GLN A 459 -11.32 -2.35 -10.64
N TRP A 460 -11.81 -1.35 -9.92
CA TRP A 460 -12.03 -0.01 -10.42
C TRP A 460 -11.57 1.01 -9.39
N ASN A 461 -10.74 1.97 -9.81
CA ASN A 461 -10.27 3.09 -9.01
C ASN A 461 -10.67 4.39 -9.70
N VAL A 462 -11.01 5.39 -8.91
CA VAL A 462 -11.24 6.77 -9.37
C VAL A 462 -10.36 7.72 -8.56
N ASN A 463 -9.71 8.64 -9.25
CA ASN A 463 -8.90 9.69 -8.66
C ASN A 463 -9.39 11.04 -9.17
N LYS A 464 -9.63 12.01 -8.28
CA LYS A 464 -10.04 13.37 -8.60
C LYS A 464 -9.53 14.32 -7.52
N ASN A 465 -9.17 15.54 -7.90
CA ASN A 465 -8.94 16.62 -6.94
C ASN A 465 -10.02 17.69 -7.10
N PHE A 466 -10.69 18.06 -6.02
CA PHE A 466 -11.75 19.09 -5.97
C PHE A 466 -11.25 20.40 -5.33
N GLY A 467 -9.95 20.53 -5.12
CA GLY A 467 -9.36 21.68 -4.48
C GLY A 467 -9.28 22.90 -5.39
N LYS A 468 -9.25 24.07 -4.79
CA LYS A 468 -9.00 25.34 -5.50
C LYS A 468 -7.57 25.46 -6.00
N GLY A 469 -6.68 24.55 -5.56
CA GLY A 469 -5.30 24.47 -6.00
C GLY A 469 -4.40 25.57 -5.47
N THR A 470 -3.51 26.06 -6.31
CA THR A 470 -2.50 27.05 -5.95
C THR A 470 -3.09 28.46 -6.01
N ILE A 471 -3.05 29.16 -4.88
CA ILE A 471 -3.64 30.49 -4.70
C ILE A 471 -2.58 31.43 -4.13
N PHE A 472 -2.27 32.48 -4.85
CA PHE A 472 -1.42 33.59 -4.40
C PHE A 472 -1.76 34.84 -5.18
N ASP A 473 -1.28 35.99 -4.71
CA ASP A 473 -1.38 37.27 -5.43
C ASP A 473 -0.27 37.36 -6.49
N PRO A 474 -0.59 37.34 -7.79
CA PRO A 474 0.43 37.44 -8.84
C PRO A 474 1.21 38.76 -8.83
N GLU A 475 0.65 39.84 -8.27
CA GLU A 475 1.34 41.14 -8.10
C GLU A 475 2.33 41.09 -6.92
N ARG A 476 2.19 40.10 -6.04
CA ARG A 476 3.05 39.90 -4.86
C ARG A 476 3.47 38.42 -4.79
N PRO A 477 4.22 37.93 -5.79
CA PRO A 477 4.59 36.53 -5.88
C PRO A 477 5.43 36.07 -4.69
N PHE A 478 5.30 34.81 -4.34
CA PHE A 478 6.05 34.23 -3.23
C PHE A 478 7.57 34.20 -3.49
N SER A 479 7.97 34.23 -4.76
CA SER A 479 9.33 34.45 -5.23
C SER A 479 9.27 35.11 -6.63
N VAL A 480 10.21 35.98 -6.95
CA VAL A 480 10.32 36.59 -8.30
C VAL A 480 10.71 35.57 -9.35
N ASP A 481 11.45 34.53 -8.97
CA ASP A 481 11.80 33.43 -9.87
C ASP A 481 10.65 32.42 -10.07
N MET A 482 9.46 32.76 -9.55
CA MET A 482 8.29 31.92 -9.63
C MET A 482 7.71 31.94 -11.03
N ASN A 483 7.90 30.84 -11.76
CA ASN A 483 7.46 30.65 -13.14
C ASN A 483 6.10 29.95 -13.24
N VAL A 484 5.31 29.97 -12.17
CA VAL A 484 3.95 29.40 -12.13
C VAL A 484 2.92 30.50 -11.89
N ARG A 485 1.67 30.19 -12.16
CA ARG A 485 0.51 31.07 -11.91
C ARG A 485 -0.49 30.34 -11.00
N PRO A 486 -1.46 31.04 -10.40
CA PRO A 486 -2.57 30.38 -9.71
C PRO A 486 -3.26 29.36 -10.60
N ARG A 487 -3.57 28.18 -10.05
CA ARG A 487 -4.17 27.08 -10.80
C ARG A 487 -5.25 26.39 -9.98
N ASP A 488 -6.42 26.20 -10.59
CA ASP A 488 -7.53 25.45 -10.00
C ASP A 488 -7.37 23.93 -10.29
N TYR A 489 -7.27 23.14 -9.22
CA TYR A 489 -7.18 21.67 -9.34
C TYR A 489 -8.54 21.03 -9.68
N SER A 490 -9.65 21.71 -9.36
CA SER A 490 -10.98 21.19 -9.65
C SER A 490 -11.28 21.05 -11.14
N SER A 491 -10.58 21.84 -11.98
CA SER A 491 -10.69 21.79 -13.44
C SER A 491 -10.07 20.53 -14.05
N ILE A 492 -9.13 19.87 -13.36
CA ILE A 492 -8.46 18.66 -13.85
C ILE A 492 -9.47 17.50 -13.87
N PRO A 493 -9.63 16.77 -15.00
CA PRO A 493 -10.60 15.69 -15.11
C PRO A 493 -10.28 14.53 -14.17
N ALA A 494 -11.32 13.75 -13.81
CA ALA A 494 -11.13 12.53 -13.04
C ALA A 494 -10.45 11.45 -13.90
N THR A 495 -9.54 10.70 -13.29
CA THR A 495 -8.94 9.52 -13.90
C THR A 495 -9.55 8.25 -13.33
N HIS A 496 -9.77 7.26 -14.18
CA HIS A 496 -10.33 5.96 -13.84
C HIS A 496 -9.33 4.88 -14.22
N GLN A 497 -9.02 4.00 -13.29
CA GLN A 497 -8.21 2.82 -13.56
C GLN A 497 -9.10 1.58 -13.43
N MET A 498 -9.21 0.82 -14.51
CA MET A 498 -10.00 -0.40 -14.59
C MET A 498 -9.08 -1.58 -14.85
N SER A 499 -9.35 -2.70 -14.23
CA SER A 499 -8.59 -3.91 -14.48
C SER A 499 -9.39 -5.18 -14.20
N ALA A 500 -9.03 -6.24 -14.90
CA ALA A 500 -9.53 -7.58 -14.67
C ALA A 500 -8.34 -8.55 -14.59
N PHE A 501 -8.49 -9.63 -13.85
CA PHE A 501 -7.44 -10.62 -13.68
C PHE A 501 -7.99 -12.03 -13.52
N ILE A 502 -7.17 -12.99 -13.95
CA ILE A 502 -7.37 -14.40 -13.68
C ILE A 502 -6.05 -15.02 -13.21
N GLU A 503 -6.11 -15.93 -12.26
CA GLU A 503 -4.95 -16.59 -11.67
C GLU A 503 -5.28 -18.04 -11.33
N ASP A 504 -4.36 -18.95 -11.61
CA ASP A 504 -4.39 -20.33 -11.17
C ASP A 504 -3.23 -20.58 -10.19
N ASN A 505 -3.58 -21.08 -9.01
CA ASN A 505 -2.62 -21.63 -8.07
C ASN A 505 -2.81 -23.15 -8.06
N SER A 506 -1.84 -23.85 -8.59
CA SER A 506 -1.84 -25.30 -8.74
C SER A 506 -0.76 -25.93 -7.88
N VAL A 507 -1.14 -26.96 -7.15
CA VAL A 507 -0.23 -27.74 -6.31
C VAL A 507 -0.28 -29.19 -6.74
N TRP A 508 0.85 -29.70 -7.19
CA TRP A 508 1.06 -31.09 -7.62
C TRP A 508 1.86 -31.83 -6.56
N THR A 509 1.33 -32.96 -6.10
CA THR A 509 2.00 -33.82 -5.12
C THR A 509 2.32 -35.14 -5.76
N PHE A 510 3.60 -35.46 -5.86
CA PHE A 510 4.10 -36.74 -6.44
C PHE A 510 4.42 -37.74 -5.34
N GLY A 511 4.36 -39.03 -5.66
CA GLY A 511 4.49 -40.11 -4.68
C GLY A 511 5.84 -40.19 -3.93
N ASN A 512 6.89 -39.54 -4.40
CA ASN A 512 8.26 -39.64 -3.86
C ASN A 512 8.63 -38.49 -2.91
N GLY A 513 7.64 -37.79 -2.31
CA GLY A 513 7.89 -36.58 -1.48
C GLY A 513 8.30 -35.36 -2.32
N PHE A 514 8.09 -35.42 -3.65
CA PHE A 514 8.27 -34.28 -4.53
C PHE A 514 6.94 -33.54 -4.64
N LYS A 515 7.02 -32.19 -4.52
CA LYS A 515 5.90 -31.26 -4.64
C LYS A 515 6.27 -30.15 -5.61
N ALA A 516 5.41 -29.86 -6.56
CA ALA A 516 5.52 -28.70 -7.42
C ALA A 516 4.32 -27.77 -7.16
N GLU A 517 4.58 -26.51 -7.01
CA GLU A 517 3.56 -25.48 -6.81
C GLU A 517 3.82 -24.35 -7.80
N TRP A 518 2.79 -23.92 -8.51
CA TRP A 518 2.87 -22.75 -9.35
C TRP A 518 1.72 -21.78 -9.09
N LEU A 519 2.00 -20.51 -9.32
CA LEU A 519 1.04 -19.43 -9.35
C LEU A 519 1.20 -18.72 -10.68
N ALA A 520 0.26 -18.93 -11.59
CA ALA A 520 0.27 -18.36 -12.92
C ALA A 520 -0.98 -17.52 -13.14
N GLY A 521 -0.82 -16.32 -13.68
CA GLY A 521 -1.97 -15.47 -13.94
C GLY A 521 -1.67 -14.33 -14.89
N VAL A 522 -2.72 -13.66 -15.31
CA VAL A 522 -2.64 -12.47 -16.14
C VAL A 522 -3.60 -11.41 -15.61
N ARG A 523 -3.12 -10.18 -15.58
CA ARG A 523 -3.90 -8.98 -15.31
C ARG A 523 -3.93 -8.13 -16.56
N VAL A 524 -5.09 -7.59 -16.88
CA VAL A 524 -5.27 -6.56 -17.90
C VAL A 524 -5.74 -5.30 -17.20
N ALA A 525 -5.08 -4.19 -17.47
CA ALA A 525 -5.41 -2.91 -16.85
C ALA A 525 -5.41 -1.79 -17.90
N ALA A 526 -6.29 -0.82 -17.74
CA ALA A 526 -6.38 0.37 -18.57
C ALA A 526 -6.74 1.59 -17.73
N MET A 527 -6.29 2.77 -18.18
CA MET A 527 -6.67 4.05 -17.60
C MET A 527 -7.61 4.77 -18.55
N ALA A 528 -8.66 5.40 -18.03
CA ALA A 528 -9.58 6.26 -18.76
C ALA A 528 -9.68 7.63 -18.08
N GLY A 529 -10.23 8.62 -18.81
CA GLY A 529 -10.47 9.96 -18.29
C GLY A 529 -9.29 10.95 -18.47
N ALA A 530 -8.15 10.48 -18.99
CA ALA A 530 -7.00 11.35 -19.23
C ALA A 530 -7.11 12.24 -20.51
N GLY A 531 -8.20 12.09 -21.29
CA GLY A 531 -8.32 12.75 -22.59
C GLY A 531 -7.86 11.87 -23.75
N LYS A 532 -8.42 12.12 -24.93
CA LYS A 532 -8.14 11.29 -26.13
C LYS A 532 -6.73 11.50 -26.67
N GLU A 533 -6.14 12.64 -26.39
CA GLU A 533 -4.79 13.04 -26.80
C GLU A 533 -3.69 12.27 -26.06
N TYR A 534 -3.98 11.71 -24.90
CA TYR A 534 -2.99 10.95 -24.12
C TYR A 534 -2.84 9.51 -24.61
N SER A 535 -1.61 9.12 -24.90
CA SER A 535 -1.27 7.75 -25.34
C SER A 535 -1.61 6.66 -24.31
N VAL A 536 -1.70 7.01 -23.04
CA VAL A 536 -2.06 6.08 -21.95
C VAL A 536 -3.56 5.85 -21.86
N ASN A 537 -4.38 6.77 -22.41
CA ASN A 537 -5.84 6.71 -22.27
C ASN A 537 -6.42 5.51 -23.01
N MET A 538 -7.21 4.68 -22.32
CA MET A 538 -7.86 3.46 -22.82
C MET A 538 -6.90 2.41 -23.42
N LYS A 539 -5.58 2.56 -23.23
CA LYS A 539 -4.60 1.58 -23.67
C LYS A 539 -4.56 0.40 -22.71
N PRO A 540 -4.79 -0.84 -23.17
CA PRO A 540 -4.68 -2.01 -22.32
C PRO A 540 -3.21 -2.38 -22.08
N TYR A 541 -2.88 -2.70 -20.83
CA TYR A 541 -1.59 -3.22 -20.39
C TYR A 541 -1.79 -4.62 -19.84
N PHE A 542 -0.99 -5.57 -20.32
CA PHE A 542 -1.04 -6.97 -19.92
C PHE A 542 0.13 -7.27 -19.01
N ASP A 543 -0.16 -7.80 -17.81
CA ASP A 543 0.80 -8.17 -16.80
C ASP A 543 0.72 -9.67 -16.51
N PRO A 544 1.31 -10.54 -17.36
CA PRO A 544 1.46 -11.95 -17.03
C PRO A 544 2.47 -12.11 -15.90
N ARG A 545 2.19 -13.05 -14.97
CA ARG A 545 3.05 -13.38 -13.83
C ARG A 545 3.06 -14.88 -13.62
N LEU A 546 4.24 -15.42 -13.33
CA LEU A 546 4.46 -16.82 -13.01
C LEU A 546 5.41 -16.91 -11.82
N ASN A 547 5.01 -17.64 -10.80
CA ASN A 547 5.88 -18.09 -9.71
C ASN A 547 5.85 -19.61 -9.70
N LEU A 548 7.01 -20.25 -9.53
CA LEU A 548 7.18 -21.69 -9.46
C LEU A 548 7.97 -22.06 -8.21
N ARG A 549 7.56 -23.10 -7.51
CA ARG A 549 8.30 -23.71 -6.42
C ARG A 549 8.32 -25.21 -6.60
N LEU A 550 9.50 -25.77 -6.53
CA LEU A 550 9.76 -27.21 -6.52
C LEU A 550 10.30 -27.55 -5.13
N GLU A 551 9.74 -28.54 -4.48
CA GLU A 551 10.16 -29.00 -3.16
C GLU A 551 10.31 -30.51 -3.16
N LYS A 552 11.38 -31.00 -2.56
CA LYS A 552 11.63 -32.44 -2.37
C LYS A 552 12.00 -32.72 -0.92
N SER A 553 11.32 -33.66 -0.30
CA SER A 553 11.71 -34.18 1.00
C SER A 553 12.80 -35.26 0.81
N LEU A 554 13.97 -35.02 1.42
CA LEU A 554 15.11 -35.92 1.47
C LEU A 554 15.15 -36.56 2.88
N GLY A 555 14.37 -37.66 3.08
CA GLY A 555 14.24 -38.26 4.40
C GLY A 555 13.18 -37.60 5.30
N LYS A 556 13.34 -37.74 6.64
CA LYS A 556 12.33 -37.28 7.61
C LYS A 556 12.45 -35.80 7.96
N ASP A 557 13.66 -35.26 7.94
CA ASP A 557 13.94 -33.94 8.55
C ASP A 557 14.49 -32.90 7.56
N VAL A 558 14.80 -33.30 6.31
CA VAL A 558 15.38 -32.39 5.32
C VAL A 558 14.44 -32.18 4.16
N LYS A 559 14.10 -30.93 3.88
CA LYS A 559 13.38 -30.50 2.69
C LYS A 559 14.27 -29.57 1.88
N VAL A 560 14.39 -29.82 0.61
CA VAL A 560 15.11 -28.96 -0.34
C VAL A 560 14.07 -28.35 -1.27
N GLY A 561 14.09 -27.03 -1.38
CA GLY A 561 13.17 -26.26 -2.22
C GLY A 561 13.91 -25.30 -3.14
N LEU A 562 13.44 -25.21 -4.38
CA LEU A 562 13.84 -24.20 -5.35
C LEU A 562 12.62 -23.39 -5.73
N SER A 563 12.71 -22.07 -5.65
CA SER A 563 11.64 -21.17 -6.09
C SER A 563 12.17 -20.08 -7.01
N GLY A 564 11.36 -19.69 -7.98
CA GLY A 564 11.66 -18.61 -8.90
C GLY A 564 10.39 -18.07 -9.52
N GLY A 565 10.46 -16.90 -10.13
CA GLY A 565 9.31 -16.30 -10.78
C GLY A 565 9.73 -15.27 -11.80
N ALA A 566 8.81 -14.95 -12.71
CA ALA A 566 8.95 -13.88 -13.69
C ALA A 566 7.60 -13.21 -13.94
N GLY A 567 7.62 -11.91 -14.19
CA GLY A 567 6.36 -11.23 -14.47
C GLY A 567 6.49 -9.75 -14.79
N TRP A 568 5.46 -9.25 -15.45
CA TRP A 568 5.30 -7.83 -15.74
C TRP A 568 4.47 -7.13 -14.68
N HIS A 569 4.83 -5.88 -14.42
CA HIS A 569 4.16 -5.01 -13.47
C HIS A 569 3.99 -3.64 -14.09
N THR A 570 2.79 -3.10 -13.99
CA THR A 570 2.43 -1.80 -14.56
C THR A 570 1.99 -0.85 -13.45
N LYS A 571 2.51 0.40 -13.47
CA LYS A 571 2.06 1.54 -12.66
C LYS A 571 1.61 2.66 -13.59
N PHE A 572 0.37 3.12 -13.41
CA PHE A 572 -0.16 4.25 -14.18
C PHE A 572 0.41 5.58 -13.69
N PRO A 573 0.49 6.58 -14.57
CA PRO A 573 0.88 7.93 -14.18
C PRO A 573 -0.06 8.53 -13.14
N THR A 574 0.50 9.32 -12.24
CA THR A 574 -0.25 10.13 -11.28
C THR A 574 -0.85 11.37 -11.95
N MET A 575 -1.77 12.08 -11.27
CA MET A 575 -2.41 13.26 -11.85
C MET A 575 -1.44 14.40 -12.10
N ASP A 576 -0.41 14.59 -11.25
CA ASP A 576 0.63 15.58 -11.46
C ASP A 576 1.52 15.30 -12.65
N GLN A 577 1.77 14.01 -12.96
CA GLN A 577 2.51 13.60 -14.16
C GLN A 577 1.69 13.78 -15.45
N LEU A 578 0.37 13.55 -15.39
CA LEU A 578 -0.53 13.76 -16.54
C LEU A 578 -0.78 15.25 -16.80
N TYR A 579 -0.96 16.02 -15.75
CA TYR A 579 -1.37 17.41 -15.79
C TYR A 579 -0.38 18.29 -15.01
N PRO A 580 0.88 18.40 -15.44
CA PRO A 580 1.85 19.29 -14.81
C PRO A 580 1.42 20.76 -14.93
N ASP A 581 1.93 21.60 -14.03
CA ASP A 581 1.68 23.03 -14.08
C ASP A 581 2.29 23.67 -15.33
N PRO A 582 1.57 24.55 -16.06
CA PRO A 582 2.18 25.37 -17.09
C PRO A 582 3.31 26.23 -16.52
N ILE A 583 4.35 26.42 -17.30
CA ILE A 583 5.51 27.23 -16.96
C ILE A 583 5.41 28.56 -17.69
N TYR A 584 5.62 29.67 -16.99
CA TYR A 584 5.54 31.00 -17.54
C TYR A 584 6.88 31.70 -17.42
N TYR A 585 7.30 32.34 -18.50
CA TYR A 585 8.49 33.21 -18.52
C TYR A 585 8.07 34.61 -18.97
N ASP A 586 8.29 35.61 -18.12
CA ASP A 586 8.03 37.01 -18.42
C ASP A 586 9.29 37.64 -19.01
N VAL A 587 9.38 37.69 -20.33
CA VAL A 587 10.54 38.23 -21.06
C VAL A 587 10.35 39.71 -21.29
N THR A 588 11.12 40.52 -20.59
CA THR A 588 11.06 42.00 -20.75
C THR A 588 11.41 42.41 -22.17
N GLN A 589 10.48 43.05 -22.88
CA GLN A 589 10.65 43.60 -24.21
C GLN A 589 11.05 45.07 -24.15
N MET A 590 10.43 45.84 -23.25
CA MET A 590 10.71 47.22 -23.02
C MET A 590 10.68 47.53 -21.54
N ASN A 591 11.66 48.27 -21.05
CA ASN A 591 11.70 48.81 -19.70
C ASN A 591 12.14 50.27 -19.76
N TYR A 592 11.16 51.15 -19.94
CA TYR A 592 11.36 52.60 -19.92
C TYR A 592 10.88 53.17 -18.60
N TRP A 593 11.82 53.60 -17.74
CA TRP A 593 11.58 54.01 -16.36
C TRP A 593 12.13 55.40 -16.06
N PRO A 594 11.56 56.47 -16.66
CA PRO A 594 11.95 57.85 -16.40
C PRO A 594 11.52 58.33 -15.02
N VAL A 595 12.00 59.53 -14.64
CA VAL A 595 11.62 60.16 -13.35
C VAL A 595 10.11 60.47 -13.32
N GLU A 596 9.59 60.95 -14.44
CA GLU A 596 8.15 61.23 -14.60
C GLU A 596 7.36 59.93 -14.65
N GLU A 597 6.53 59.72 -13.62
CA GLU A 597 5.79 58.47 -13.44
C GLU A 597 4.80 58.14 -14.57
N ASN A 598 4.17 59.20 -15.15
CA ASN A 598 3.22 59.04 -16.22
C ASN A 598 3.83 58.56 -17.54
N LEU A 599 5.16 58.66 -17.69
CA LEU A 599 5.91 58.19 -18.87
C LEU A 599 6.48 56.78 -18.69
N ARG A 600 6.37 56.18 -17.51
CA ARG A 600 6.88 54.84 -17.27
C ARG A 600 6.11 53.83 -18.09
N ARG A 601 6.84 52.95 -18.80
CA ARG A 601 6.29 51.88 -19.64
C ARG A 601 7.18 50.66 -19.50
N ILE A 602 6.55 49.57 -19.11
CA ILE A 602 7.20 48.28 -19.09
C ILE A 602 6.31 47.32 -19.84
N ASN A 603 6.90 46.67 -20.86
CA ASN A 603 6.22 45.66 -21.64
C ASN A 603 6.98 44.34 -21.52
N VAL A 604 6.26 43.27 -21.29
CA VAL A 604 6.79 41.91 -21.22
C VAL A 604 6.06 41.01 -22.23
N TYR A 605 6.79 40.12 -22.84
CA TYR A 605 6.20 39.01 -23.56
C TYR A 605 6.11 37.81 -22.60
N VAL A 606 4.90 37.34 -22.33
CA VAL A 606 4.66 36.13 -21.55
C VAL A 606 4.78 34.94 -22.48
N LEU A 607 5.80 34.13 -22.27
CA LEU A 607 5.97 32.83 -22.93
C LEU A 607 5.34 31.77 -22.01
N LYS A 608 4.31 31.08 -22.54
CA LYS A 608 3.62 29.98 -21.83
C LYS A 608 4.04 28.63 -22.37
N ILE A 609 4.77 27.87 -21.57
CA ILE A 609 5.20 26.53 -21.92
C ILE A 609 4.26 25.52 -21.28
N ASN A 610 3.66 24.67 -22.10
CA ASN A 610 2.90 23.53 -21.62
C ASN A 610 3.82 22.29 -21.53
N PRO A 611 4.21 21.84 -20.32
CA PRO A 611 5.12 20.70 -20.16
C PRO A 611 4.41 19.34 -20.30
N THR A 612 3.12 19.33 -20.65
CA THR A 612 2.34 18.11 -20.78
C THR A 612 2.91 17.17 -21.83
N ASN A 613 3.20 15.94 -21.42
CA ASN A 613 3.64 14.90 -22.33
C ASN A 613 2.46 13.99 -22.72
N PHE A 614 1.84 14.24 -23.86
CA PHE A 614 0.74 13.42 -24.39
C PHE A 614 1.18 11.99 -24.78
N ASN A 615 2.47 11.75 -24.97
CA ASN A 615 3.03 10.42 -25.25
C ASN A 615 3.36 9.63 -23.98
N LEU A 616 2.99 10.14 -22.80
CA LEU A 616 3.20 9.47 -21.55
C LEU A 616 2.57 8.08 -21.55
N LYS A 617 3.32 7.09 -21.11
CA LYS A 617 2.90 5.69 -21.00
C LYS A 617 2.96 5.27 -19.54
N ALA A 618 2.22 4.21 -19.20
CA ALA A 618 2.37 3.61 -17.88
C ALA A 618 3.80 3.04 -17.71
N ALA A 619 4.36 3.23 -16.52
CA ALA A 619 5.65 2.64 -16.16
C ALA A 619 5.51 1.11 -16.09
N ARG A 620 6.43 0.38 -16.71
CA ARG A 620 6.45 -1.08 -16.71
C ARG A 620 7.76 -1.60 -16.19
N ASN A 621 7.68 -2.62 -15.34
CA ASN A 621 8.83 -3.31 -14.82
C ASN A 621 8.67 -4.82 -15.04
N PHE A 622 9.73 -5.47 -15.51
CA PHE A 622 9.86 -6.92 -15.57
C PHE A 622 10.75 -7.40 -14.43
N LYS A 623 10.23 -8.30 -13.65
CA LYS A 623 10.95 -8.92 -12.52
C LYS A 623 11.22 -10.37 -12.80
#